data_da7aac2155c4b78d665a516d57792ba6
#
_entry.id   da7aac2155c4b78d665a516d57792ba6
#
_cell.length_a   1.000
_cell.length_b   1.000
_cell.length_c   1.000
_cell.angle_alpha   90.00
_cell.angle_beta   90.00
_cell.angle_gamma   90.00
#
_symmetry.space_group_name_H-M   'P 1'
#
loop_
_entity.id
_entity.type
_entity.pdbx_description
1 polymer ?
#
loop_
_entity_poly.entity_id
_entity_poly.type
_entity_poly.pdbx_seq_one_letter_code
_entity_poly.pdbx_strand_id
1 'polypeptide(L)'
;MDAALERNKQFVAEFYDLIINQKDFERAKKYMGPRYKQHNPLVKDRPEGLREFIEFLKTNAPEAHSEIIRSFAEGDYVILHVHSLRQPGTRGRAIIEIFRLDENGLVDEHWDVIQEIPETSANPNGMF
;
A
#
# COMPACT_ATOMS: atom_id res chain seq x y z
N MET A 1 -0.23 5.11 24.44
CA MET A 1 -0.46 4.66 23.06
C MET A 1 -1.34 3.43 23.07
N ASP A 2 -2.32 3.40 22.21
CA ASP A 2 -3.26 2.29 22.11
C ASP A 2 -2.58 1.09 21.44
N ALA A 3 -2.50 -0.04 22.15
CA ALA A 3 -1.87 -1.26 21.65
C ALA A 3 -2.60 -1.83 20.43
N ALA A 4 -3.92 -1.66 20.35
CA ALA A 4 -4.67 -2.12 19.17
C ALA A 4 -4.32 -1.33 17.93
N LEU A 5 -4.13 -0.02 18.04
CA LEU A 5 -3.72 0.81 16.91
C LEU A 5 -2.32 0.47 16.44
N GLU A 6 -1.40 0.19 17.36
CA GLU A 6 -0.05 -0.24 17.00
C GLU A 6 -0.05 -1.58 16.26
N ARG A 7 -0.87 -2.53 16.73
CA ARG A 7 -1.02 -3.82 16.04
C ARG A 7 -1.59 -3.63 14.64
N ASN A 8 -2.57 -2.74 14.49
CA ASN A 8 -3.19 -2.47 13.19
C ASN A 8 -2.16 -1.89 12.22
N LYS A 9 -1.34 -0.95 12.68
CA LYS A 9 -0.29 -0.37 11.83
C LYS A 9 0.71 -1.43 11.38
N GLN A 10 1.13 -2.29 12.29
CA GLN A 10 2.08 -3.35 11.97
C GLN A 10 1.47 -4.36 10.99
N PHE A 11 0.22 -4.76 11.24
CA PHE A 11 -0.49 -5.70 10.38
C PHE A 11 -0.60 -5.19 8.94
N VAL A 12 -1.00 -3.93 8.78
CA VAL A 12 -1.15 -3.32 7.45
C VAL A 12 0.21 -3.11 6.77
N ALA A 13 1.25 -2.74 7.55
CA ALA A 13 2.60 -2.58 6.99
C ALA A 13 3.12 -3.92 6.44
N GLU A 14 2.88 -5.02 7.15
CA GLU A 14 3.25 -6.35 6.68
C GLU A 14 2.49 -6.72 5.42
N PHE A 15 1.19 -6.45 5.38
CA PHE A 15 0.36 -6.69 4.21
C PHE A 15 0.90 -5.93 2.99
N TYR A 16 1.18 -4.65 3.17
CA TYR A 16 1.69 -3.80 2.09
C TYR A 16 3.04 -4.30 1.56
N ASP A 17 3.93 -4.70 2.45
CA ASP A 17 5.23 -5.24 2.08
C ASP A 17 5.09 -6.53 1.28
N LEU A 18 4.16 -7.39 1.66
CA LEU A 18 3.90 -8.64 0.93
C LEU A 18 3.40 -8.37 -0.49
N ILE A 19 2.64 -7.30 -0.69
CA ILE A 19 2.14 -6.95 -2.02
C ILE A 19 3.24 -6.37 -2.90
N ILE A 20 3.85 -5.30 -2.45
CA ILE A 20 4.73 -4.49 -3.31
C ILE A 20 6.16 -5.04 -3.35
N ASN A 21 6.73 -5.33 -2.19
CA ASN A 21 8.14 -5.71 -2.11
C ASN A 21 8.35 -7.20 -2.35
N GLN A 22 7.56 -8.03 -1.69
CA GLN A 22 7.68 -9.49 -1.83
C GLN A 22 6.87 -10.05 -3.00
N LYS A 23 5.84 -9.36 -3.43
CA LYS A 23 4.98 -9.74 -4.54
C LYS A 23 4.43 -11.16 -4.36
N ASP A 24 3.95 -11.43 -3.15
CA ASP A 24 3.50 -12.75 -2.71
C ASP A 24 2.02 -12.72 -2.36
N PHE A 25 1.18 -13.00 -3.36
CA PHE A 25 -0.27 -12.96 -3.16
C PHE A 25 -0.75 -14.03 -2.18
N GLU A 26 -0.17 -15.22 -2.22
CA GLU A 26 -0.64 -16.31 -1.36
C GLU A 26 -0.48 -15.99 0.12
N ARG A 27 0.57 -15.26 0.49
CA ARG A 27 0.74 -14.80 1.86
C ARG A 27 -0.11 -13.56 2.14
N ALA A 28 -0.17 -12.63 1.18
CA ALA A 28 -0.93 -11.40 1.35
C ALA A 28 -2.42 -11.67 1.56
N LYS A 29 -2.98 -12.67 0.87
CA LYS A 29 -4.42 -12.93 0.94
C LYS A 29 -4.89 -13.33 2.34
N LYS A 30 -3.99 -13.81 3.20
CA LYS A 30 -4.33 -14.16 4.58
C LYS A 30 -4.64 -12.93 5.43
N TYR A 31 -4.22 -11.75 4.96
CA TYR A 31 -4.46 -10.47 5.63
C TYR A 31 -5.76 -9.83 5.16
N MET A 32 -6.38 -10.36 4.10
CA MET A 32 -7.52 -9.74 3.44
C MET A 32 -8.83 -10.36 3.86
N GLY A 33 -9.83 -9.50 4.09
CA GLY A 33 -11.21 -9.96 4.20
C GLY A 33 -11.73 -10.37 2.82
N PRO A 34 -12.83 -11.15 2.78
CA PRO A 34 -13.34 -11.67 1.50
C PRO A 34 -13.85 -10.57 0.57
N ARG A 35 -14.21 -9.41 1.11
CA ARG A 35 -14.77 -8.32 0.33
C ARG A 35 -13.71 -7.49 -0.36
N TYR A 36 -12.64 -7.15 0.32
CA TYR A 36 -11.53 -6.28 -0.11
C TYR A 36 -11.92 -5.32 -1.23
N LYS A 37 -12.63 -4.26 -0.85
CA LYS A 37 -13.14 -3.27 -1.79
C LYS A 37 -12.03 -2.32 -2.22
N GLN A 38 -11.82 -2.19 -3.53
CA GLN A 38 -10.72 -1.42 -4.11
C GLN A 38 -11.22 -0.09 -4.68
N HIS A 39 -10.52 1.01 -4.35
CA HIS A 39 -10.84 2.33 -4.90
C HIS A 39 -9.77 2.90 -5.82
N ASN A 40 -8.64 2.20 -6.01
CA ASN A 40 -7.66 2.61 -7.02
C ASN A 40 -8.23 2.29 -8.40
N PRO A 41 -8.42 3.28 -9.27
CA PRO A 41 -9.09 3.05 -10.56
C PRO A 41 -8.32 2.16 -11.53
N LEU A 42 -7.04 1.89 -11.25
CA LEU A 42 -6.22 1.05 -12.12
C LEU A 42 -6.13 -0.40 -11.66
N VAL A 43 -6.76 -0.72 -10.52
CA VAL A 43 -6.73 -2.08 -9.95
C VAL A 43 -8.15 -2.59 -9.86
N LYS A 44 -8.40 -3.80 -10.38
CA LYS A 44 -9.72 -4.40 -10.31
C LYS A 44 -10.12 -4.69 -8.87
N ASP A 45 -11.42 -4.80 -8.65
CA ASP A 45 -12.00 -4.99 -7.33
C ASP A 45 -11.74 -6.38 -6.76
N ARG A 46 -11.86 -6.52 -5.44
CA ARG A 46 -11.79 -7.77 -4.69
C ARG A 46 -10.38 -8.40 -4.67
N PRO A 47 -10.18 -9.49 -3.91
CA PRO A 47 -8.87 -10.15 -3.85
C PRO A 47 -8.32 -10.55 -5.22
N GLU A 48 -9.17 -10.95 -6.15
CA GLU A 48 -8.74 -11.33 -7.50
C GLU A 48 -8.08 -10.17 -8.22
N GLY A 49 -8.58 -8.95 -8.02
CA GLY A 49 -7.97 -7.75 -8.60
C GLY A 49 -6.57 -7.52 -8.06
N LEU A 50 -6.37 -7.75 -6.78
CA LEU A 50 -5.04 -7.61 -6.18
C LEU A 50 -4.09 -8.70 -6.69
N ARG A 51 -4.60 -9.92 -6.89
CA ARG A 51 -3.81 -11.00 -7.50
C ARG A 51 -3.29 -10.57 -8.87
N GLU A 52 -4.17 -10.03 -9.71
CA GLU A 52 -3.78 -9.56 -11.06
C GLU A 52 -2.75 -8.44 -10.98
N PHE A 53 -2.91 -7.53 -10.04
CA PHE A 53 -1.96 -6.44 -9.86
C PHE A 53 -0.57 -6.96 -9.46
N ILE A 54 -0.51 -7.91 -8.54
CA ILE A 54 0.76 -8.52 -8.14
C ILE A 54 1.42 -9.23 -9.31
N GLU A 55 0.63 -9.96 -10.12
CA GLU A 55 1.16 -10.62 -11.32
C GLU A 55 1.68 -9.59 -12.32
N PHE A 56 0.98 -8.46 -12.46
CA PHE A 56 1.46 -7.35 -13.29
C PHE A 56 2.83 -6.86 -12.82
N LEU A 57 2.99 -6.68 -11.50
CA LEU A 57 4.28 -6.23 -10.96
C LEU A 57 5.39 -7.24 -11.23
N LYS A 58 5.12 -8.53 -11.06
CA LYS A 58 6.11 -9.58 -11.31
C LYS A 58 6.59 -9.56 -12.77
N THR A 59 5.67 -9.33 -13.69
CA THR A 59 5.96 -9.38 -15.12
C THR A 59 6.59 -8.09 -15.64
N ASN A 60 6.06 -6.94 -15.22
CA ASN A 60 6.41 -5.65 -15.81
C ASN A 60 7.31 -4.77 -14.95
N ALA A 61 7.35 -5.01 -13.65
CA ALA A 61 8.14 -4.21 -12.72
C ALA A 61 8.66 -5.09 -11.58
N PRO A 62 9.45 -6.14 -11.89
CA PRO A 62 9.90 -7.09 -10.85
C PRO A 62 10.77 -6.44 -9.79
N GLU A 63 11.38 -5.30 -10.08
CA GLU A 63 12.21 -4.57 -9.13
C GLU A 63 11.44 -3.45 -8.41
N ALA A 64 10.11 -3.39 -8.59
CA ALA A 64 9.29 -2.41 -7.90
C ALA A 64 9.48 -2.54 -6.38
N HIS A 65 9.66 -1.41 -5.71
CA HIS A 65 9.93 -1.37 -4.29
C HIS A 65 9.27 -0.14 -3.68
N SER A 66 8.76 -0.28 -2.46
CA SER A 66 8.17 0.82 -1.71
C SER A 66 8.76 0.89 -0.31
N GLU A 67 8.94 2.12 0.18
CA GLU A 67 9.37 2.37 1.54
C GLU A 67 8.25 3.11 2.27
N ILE A 68 7.85 2.59 3.43
CA ILE A 68 6.87 3.26 4.29
C ILE A 68 7.65 4.31 5.10
N ILE A 69 7.35 5.58 4.85
CA ILE A 69 8.04 6.69 5.52
C ILE A 69 7.46 6.91 6.92
N ARG A 70 6.14 6.87 7.04
CA ARG A 70 5.43 7.01 8.31
C ARG A 70 4.06 6.39 8.22
N SER A 71 3.48 6.06 9.37
CA SER A 71 2.15 5.44 9.42
C SER A 71 1.33 6.03 10.55
N PHE A 72 0.02 6.00 10.38
CA PHE A 72 -0.95 6.53 11.34
C PHE A 72 -2.10 5.56 11.44
N ALA A 73 -2.74 5.50 12.61
CA ALA A 73 -3.93 4.66 12.78
C ALA A 73 -4.95 5.39 13.64
N GLU A 74 -6.22 5.27 13.25
CA GLU A 74 -7.34 5.82 14.00
C GLU A 74 -8.55 4.92 13.76
N GLY A 75 -9.19 4.43 14.81
CA GLY A 75 -10.31 3.50 14.67
C GLY A 75 -9.89 2.28 13.87
N ASP A 76 -10.63 1.97 12.82
CA ASP A 76 -10.36 0.83 11.95
C ASP A 76 -9.46 1.19 10.75
N TYR A 77 -8.97 2.43 10.70
CA TYR A 77 -8.19 2.91 9.56
C TYR A 77 -6.70 2.93 9.85
N VAL A 78 -5.91 2.59 8.85
CA VAL A 78 -4.46 2.74 8.88
C VAL A 78 -4.05 3.51 7.63
N ILE A 79 -3.20 4.51 7.81
CA ILE A 79 -2.71 5.37 6.73
C ILE A 79 -1.21 5.23 6.65
N LEU A 80 -0.70 4.98 5.44
CA LEU A 80 0.73 4.89 5.16
C LEU A 80 1.13 6.02 4.22
N HIS A 81 2.21 6.72 4.55
CA HIS A 81 2.86 7.66 3.64
C HIS A 81 4.05 6.94 3.04
N VAL A 82 4.07 6.79 1.73
CA VAL A 82 4.94 5.84 1.05
C VAL A 82 5.73 6.49 -0.07
N HIS A 83 7.00 6.10 -0.21
CA HIS A 83 7.81 6.40 -1.38
C HIS A 83 7.88 5.12 -2.23
N SER A 84 7.33 5.18 -3.44
CA SER A 84 7.21 4.00 -4.31
C SER A 84 8.04 4.16 -5.58
N LEU A 85 8.85 3.15 -5.89
CA LEU A 85 9.65 3.09 -7.12
C LEU A 85 9.18 1.90 -7.96
N ARG A 86 8.69 2.14 -9.18
CA ARG A 86 8.38 1.06 -10.13
C ARG A 86 9.65 0.58 -10.81
N GLN A 87 10.57 1.50 -11.09
CA GLN A 87 11.83 1.22 -11.75
C GLN A 87 12.97 1.82 -10.95
N PRO A 88 14.10 1.09 -10.79
CA PRO A 88 15.28 1.64 -10.12
C PRO A 88 15.80 2.88 -10.86
N GLY A 89 16.33 3.84 -10.11
CA GLY A 89 16.92 5.04 -10.68
C GLY A 89 15.94 6.15 -11.04
N THR A 90 14.65 5.93 -10.85
CA THR A 90 13.62 6.96 -11.06
C THR A 90 13.38 7.69 -9.75
N ARG A 91 12.74 8.86 -9.82
CA ARG A 91 12.35 9.60 -8.63
C ARG A 91 11.20 8.91 -7.89
N GLY A 92 10.37 8.16 -8.62
CA GLY A 92 9.24 7.45 -8.06
C GLY A 92 8.03 8.32 -7.79
N ARG A 93 7.21 7.86 -6.85
CA ARG A 93 5.93 8.50 -6.54
C ARG A 93 5.75 8.61 -5.03
N ALA A 94 5.08 9.68 -4.61
CA ALA A 94 4.61 9.83 -3.24
C ALA A 94 3.17 9.33 -3.20
N ILE A 95 2.87 8.44 -2.26
CA ILE A 95 1.56 7.81 -2.19
C ILE A 95 1.04 7.91 -0.75
N ILE A 96 -0.24 8.26 -0.61
CA ILE A 96 -0.97 8.08 0.63
C ILE A 96 -1.86 6.86 0.42
N GLU A 97 -1.61 5.81 1.21
CA GLU A 97 -2.37 4.58 1.19
C GLU A 97 -3.30 4.56 2.40
N ILE A 98 -4.57 4.29 2.19
CA ILE A 98 -5.54 4.22 3.27
C ILE A 98 -6.16 2.83 3.26
N PHE A 99 -6.14 2.16 4.42
CA PHE A 99 -6.73 0.83 4.59
C PHE A 99 -7.74 0.86 5.72
N ARG A 100 -8.86 0.16 5.55
CA ARG A 100 -9.83 -0.05 6.61
C ARG A 100 -9.89 -1.54 6.94
N LEU A 101 -9.88 -1.84 8.23
CA LEU A 101 -9.97 -3.22 8.72
C LEU A 101 -11.42 -3.54 9.06
N ASP A 102 -11.81 -4.82 8.90
CA ASP A 102 -13.15 -5.28 9.27
C ASP A 102 -13.19 -5.68 10.75
N GLU A 103 -14.34 -6.18 11.20
CA GLU A 103 -14.54 -6.59 12.60
C GLU A 103 -13.65 -7.76 13.01
N ASN A 104 -13.08 -8.47 12.06
CA ASN A 104 -12.15 -9.56 12.33
C ASN A 104 -10.69 -9.13 12.27
N GLY A 105 -10.45 -7.83 12.01
CA GLY A 105 -9.10 -7.28 11.92
C GLY A 105 -8.42 -7.51 10.59
N LEU A 106 -9.16 -7.91 9.55
CA LEU A 106 -8.63 -8.14 8.22
C LEU A 106 -8.83 -6.91 7.32
N VAL A 107 -7.97 -6.75 6.33
CA VAL A 107 -8.05 -5.60 5.41
C VAL A 107 -9.28 -5.75 4.52
N ASP A 108 -10.21 -4.80 4.62
CA ASP A 108 -11.51 -4.86 4.00
C ASP A 108 -11.70 -3.85 2.87
N GLU A 109 -10.95 -2.74 2.91
CA GLU A 109 -11.15 -1.67 1.94
C GLU A 109 -9.87 -0.86 1.79
N HIS A 110 -9.59 -0.39 0.58
CA HIS A 110 -8.36 0.33 0.26
C HIS A 110 -8.61 1.52 -0.66
N TRP A 111 -7.97 2.64 -0.33
CA TRP A 111 -7.91 3.85 -1.17
C TRP A 111 -6.46 4.27 -1.30
N ASP A 112 -6.12 4.98 -2.36
CA ASP A 112 -4.83 5.64 -2.43
C ASP A 112 -4.91 6.94 -3.24
N VAL A 113 -3.94 7.81 -3.00
CA VAL A 113 -3.74 9.03 -3.77
C VAL A 113 -2.26 9.06 -4.15
N ILE A 114 -2.00 9.17 -5.43
CA ILE A 114 -0.65 9.01 -6.00
C ILE A 114 -0.23 10.29 -6.69
N GLN A 115 1.00 10.75 -6.40
CA GLN A 115 1.59 11.88 -7.09
C GLN A 115 2.99 11.54 -7.56
N GLU A 116 3.26 11.78 -8.85
CA GLU A 116 4.60 11.64 -9.39
C GLU A 116 5.51 12.68 -8.74
N ILE A 117 6.72 12.27 -8.35
CA ILE A 117 7.68 13.21 -7.76
C ILE A 117 8.27 14.05 -8.89
N PRO A 118 8.07 15.39 -8.83
CA PRO A 118 8.50 16.25 -9.95
C PRO A 118 10.01 16.42 -10.00
N GLU A 119 10.49 16.77 -11.20
CA GLU A 119 11.92 17.05 -11.40
C GLU A 119 12.35 18.32 -10.66
N THR A 120 11.46 19.30 -10.58
CA THR A 120 11.73 20.56 -9.91
C THR A 120 10.65 20.84 -8.87
N SER A 121 11.03 21.60 -7.83
CA SER A 121 10.10 21.92 -6.76
C SER A 121 10.27 23.39 -6.35
N ALA A 122 9.17 23.97 -5.88
CA ALA A 122 9.17 25.35 -5.39
C ALA A 122 9.91 25.52 -4.07
N ASN A 123 10.18 24.44 -3.36
CA ASN A 123 10.92 24.45 -2.10
C ASN A 123 11.86 23.25 -2.03
N PRO A 124 12.87 23.27 -1.13
CA PRO A 124 13.89 22.21 -1.06
C PRO A 124 13.55 21.05 -0.11
N ASN A 125 12.34 20.98 0.42
CA ASN A 125 12.00 20.06 1.51
C ASN A 125 11.71 18.63 1.09
N GLY A 126 11.42 18.40 -0.21
CA GLY A 126 11.01 17.09 -0.68
C GLY A 126 9.57 16.77 -0.32
N MET A 127 9.14 15.54 -0.63
CA MET A 127 7.75 15.12 -0.43
C MET A 127 7.59 14.15 0.76
N PHE A 128 8.65 13.91 1.51
CA PHE A 128 8.62 12.94 2.60
C PHE A 128 9.11 13.43 3.94
#